data_04e86f67071e97e89dee87a7ab567c5f
#
_entry.id   04e86f67071e97e89dee87a7ab567c5f
#
_cell.length_a   1.000
_cell.length_b   1.000
_cell.length_c   1.000
_cell.angle_alpha   90.00
_cell.angle_beta   90.00
_cell.angle_gamma   90.00
#
_symmetry.space_group_name_H-M   'P 1'
#
loop_
_entity.id
_entity.type
_entity.pdbx_description
1 polymer ?
#
loop_
_entity_poly.entity_id
_entity_poly.type
_entity_poly.pdbx_seq_one_letter_code
_entity_poly.pdbx_strand_id
1 'polypeptide(L)'
;MSAFIFVVDDNPINLKLACDVLEFEGYTVGKAADAEEAQEILQHTIPDLILMDIALPGMDGLTLTRKLKADPRLQHVPIVALTAFAMKGDDRKALDAGCDGYITKPIDTRKLAAQVAAFLRPAAERGEAH
;
A
#
# COMPACT_ATOMS: atom_id res chain seq x y z
N MET A 1 6.59 -14.42 -13.08
CA MET A 1 5.36 -14.45 -12.29
C MET A 1 5.00 -13.05 -11.85
N SER A 2 3.73 -12.71 -11.93
CA SER A 2 3.31 -11.37 -11.54
C SER A 2 3.14 -11.31 -10.01
N ALA A 3 3.60 -10.20 -9.44
CA ALA A 3 3.37 -9.93 -8.04
C ALA A 3 1.90 -9.57 -7.81
N PHE A 4 1.42 -9.83 -6.62
CA PHE A 4 0.06 -9.48 -6.21
C PHE A 4 0.10 -8.20 -5.38
N ILE A 5 -0.51 -7.14 -5.90
CA ILE A 5 -0.59 -5.84 -5.24
C ILE A 5 -2.00 -5.64 -4.73
N PHE A 6 -2.14 -5.30 -3.46
CA PHE A 6 -3.44 -5.06 -2.85
C PHE A 6 -3.58 -3.56 -2.58
N VAL A 7 -4.62 -2.95 -3.15
CA VAL A 7 -4.83 -1.50 -3.06
C VAL A 7 -6.04 -1.19 -2.18
N VAL A 8 -5.84 -0.36 -1.17
CA VAL A 8 -6.92 0.06 -0.26
C VAL A 8 -7.11 1.57 -0.40
N ASP A 9 -8.24 2.00 -0.95
CA ASP A 9 -8.55 3.41 -1.15
C ASP A 9 -10.07 3.56 -1.24
N ASP A 10 -10.64 4.49 -0.50
CA ASP A 10 -12.09 4.71 -0.51
C ASP A 10 -12.57 5.54 -1.70
N ASN A 11 -11.67 6.21 -2.40
CA ASN A 11 -12.03 6.99 -3.58
C ASN A 11 -12.06 6.05 -4.80
N PRO A 12 -13.23 5.82 -5.41
CA PRO A 12 -13.35 4.85 -6.50
C PRO A 12 -12.53 5.24 -7.75
N ILE A 13 -12.33 6.53 -7.97
CA ILE A 13 -11.53 6.99 -9.12
C ILE A 13 -10.06 6.67 -8.90
N ASN A 14 -9.55 6.98 -7.71
CA ASN A 14 -8.15 6.68 -7.37
C ASN A 14 -7.90 5.17 -7.34
N LEU A 15 -8.85 4.43 -6.79
CA LEU A 15 -8.75 2.98 -6.72
C LEU A 15 -8.68 2.36 -8.11
N LYS A 16 -9.58 2.79 -9.00
CA LYS A 16 -9.60 2.30 -10.36
C LYS A 16 -8.32 2.67 -11.11
N LEU A 17 -7.85 3.90 -10.94
CA LEU A 17 -6.65 4.38 -11.60
C LEU A 17 -5.43 3.55 -11.20
N ALA A 18 -5.24 3.34 -9.92
CA ALA A 18 -4.12 2.55 -9.43
C ALA A 18 -4.19 1.11 -9.93
N CYS A 19 -5.38 0.51 -9.87
CA CYS A 19 -5.55 -0.87 -10.33
C CYS A 19 -5.26 -1.00 -11.83
N ASP A 20 -5.81 -0.08 -12.63
CA ASP A 20 -5.62 -0.14 -14.09
C ASP A 20 -4.14 0.00 -14.47
N VAL A 21 -3.44 0.94 -13.85
CA VAL A 21 -2.01 1.16 -14.13
C VAL A 21 -1.21 -0.08 -13.76
N LEU A 22 -1.46 -0.65 -12.60
CA LEU A 22 -0.69 -1.81 -12.13
C LEU A 22 -1.01 -3.06 -12.94
N GLU A 23 -2.27 -3.26 -13.31
CA GLU A 23 -2.64 -4.39 -14.16
C GLU A 23 -2.02 -4.28 -15.55
N PHE A 24 -1.96 -3.06 -16.08
CA PHE A 24 -1.31 -2.81 -17.37
C PHE A 24 0.16 -3.22 -17.33
N GLU A 25 0.81 -3.04 -16.19
CA GLU A 25 2.22 -3.40 -16.02
C GLU A 25 2.42 -4.90 -15.72
N GLY A 26 1.35 -5.66 -15.67
CA GLY A 26 1.45 -7.10 -15.50
C GLY A 26 1.24 -7.61 -14.08
N TYR A 27 0.93 -6.72 -13.13
CA TYR A 27 0.65 -7.15 -11.76
C TYR A 27 -0.76 -7.72 -11.64
N THR A 28 -0.92 -8.66 -10.71
CA THR A 28 -2.24 -9.09 -10.27
C THR A 28 -2.68 -8.11 -9.18
N VAL A 29 -3.90 -7.59 -9.25
CA VAL A 29 -4.33 -6.54 -8.35
C VAL A 29 -5.62 -6.94 -7.62
N GLY A 30 -5.58 -6.82 -6.29
CA GLY A 30 -6.79 -6.89 -5.46
C GLY A 30 -7.11 -5.50 -4.94
N LYS A 31 -8.33 -5.27 -4.51
CA LYS A 31 -8.75 -3.95 -4.05
C LYS A 31 -9.76 -4.02 -2.92
N ALA A 32 -9.76 -2.99 -2.09
CA ALA A 32 -10.75 -2.79 -1.03
C ALA A 32 -11.02 -1.30 -0.88
N ALA A 33 -12.25 -0.96 -0.58
CA ALA A 33 -12.68 0.43 -0.45
C ALA A 33 -12.65 0.93 1.00
N ASP A 34 -12.50 0.03 1.96
CA ASP A 34 -12.43 0.41 3.36
C ASP A 34 -11.64 -0.63 4.16
N ALA A 35 -11.43 -0.32 5.44
CA ALA A 35 -10.62 -1.18 6.31
C ALA A 35 -11.27 -2.54 6.57
N GLU A 36 -12.59 -2.58 6.73
CA GLU A 36 -13.30 -3.85 6.97
C GLU A 36 -13.14 -4.81 5.82
N GLU A 37 -13.38 -4.32 4.61
CA GLU A 37 -13.24 -5.12 3.39
C GLU A 37 -11.80 -5.61 3.25
N ALA A 38 -10.84 -4.71 3.51
CA ALA A 38 -9.42 -5.07 3.44
C ALA A 38 -9.08 -6.19 4.42
N GLN A 39 -9.52 -6.08 5.66
CA GLN A 39 -9.25 -7.09 6.67
C GLN A 39 -9.86 -8.44 6.31
N GLU A 40 -11.08 -8.43 5.78
CA GLU A 40 -11.75 -9.66 5.38
C GLU A 40 -11.00 -10.37 4.26
N ILE A 41 -10.60 -9.63 3.24
CA ILE A 41 -9.86 -10.20 2.12
C ILE A 41 -8.50 -10.73 2.58
N LEU A 42 -7.82 -9.99 3.44
CA LEU A 42 -6.49 -10.36 3.91
C LEU A 42 -6.48 -11.54 4.88
N GLN A 43 -7.65 -11.97 5.37
CA GLN A 43 -7.74 -13.23 6.12
C GLN A 43 -7.50 -14.44 5.22
N HIS A 44 -7.75 -14.29 3.93
CA HIS A 44 -7.72 -15.40 2.97
C HIS A 44 -6.61 -15.31 1.93
N THR A 45 -5.87 -14.21 1.91
CA THR A 45 -4.82 -14.01 0.92
C THR A 45 -3.70 -13.15 1.50
N ILE A 46 -2.49 -13.36 0.99
CA ILE A 46 -1.32 -12.59 1.42
C ILE A 46 -0.73 -11.94 0.17
N PRO A 47 -0.84 -10.61 0.04
CA PRO A 47 -0.27 -9.93 -1.11
C PRO A 47 1.24 -9.77 -0.99
N ASP A 48 1.86 -9.41 -2.09
CA ASP A 48 3.29 -9.10 -2.11
C ASP A 48 3.56 -7.66 -1.68
N LEU A 49 2.56 -6.78 -1.80
CA LEU A 49 2.65 -5.39 -1.38
C LEU A 49 1.25 -4.82 -1.19
N ILE A 50 1.10 -3.92 -0.24
CA ILE A 50 -0.16 -3.22 0.00
C ILE A 50 0.05 -1.73 -0.22
N LEU A 51 -0.81 -1.12 -1.06
CA LEU A 51 -0.92 0.34 -1.17
C LEU A 51 -2.08 0.75 -0.27
N MET A 52 -1.79 1.59 0.73
CA MET A 52 -2.75 1.91 1.79
C MET A 52 -3.04 3.39 1.86
N ASP A 53 -4.27 3.78 1.52
CA ASP A 53 -4.72 5.15 1.73
C ASP A 53 -4.83 5.40 3.24
N ILE A 54 -4.14 6.43 3.74
CA ILE A 54 -4.18 6.72 5.16
C ILE A 54 -5.43 7.48 5.60
N ALA A 55 -6.20 8.00 4.65
CA ALA A 55 -7.40 8.79 4.96
C ALA A 55 -8.68 7.99 4.73
N LEU A 56 -8.73 6.75 5.20
CA LEU A 56 -9.91 5.90 5.05
C LEU A 56 -11.01 6.32 6.03
N PRO A 57 -12.29 6.14 5.65
CA PRO A 57 -13.40 6.38 6.57
C PRO A 57 -13.44 5.31 7.67
N GLY A 58 -13.95 5.68 8.84
CA GLY A 58 -14.03 4.76 9.97
C GLY A 58 -12.65 4.51 10.57
N MET A 59 -12.10 3.32 10.31
CA MET A 59 -10.74 3.02 10.73
C MET A 59 -9.77 3.58 9.70
N ASP A 60 -8.90 4.51 10.10
CA ASP A 60 -7.95 5.11 9.17
C ASP A 60 -6.86 4.11 8.76
N GLY A 61 -6.14 4.45 7.68
CA GLY A 61 -5.13 3.57 7.12
C GLY A 61 -3.95 3.30 8.04
N LEU A 62 -3.62 4.24 8.92
CA LEU A 62 -2.51 4.06 9.86
C LEU A 62 -2.89 3.04 10.95
N THR A 63 -4.13 3.11 11.45
CA THR A 63 -4.62 2.14 12.41
C THR A 63 -4.67 0.75 11.79
N LEU A 64 -5.16 0.66 10.56
CA LEU A 64 -5.19 -0.61 9.83
C LEU A 64 -3.77 -1.15 9.63
N THR A 65 -2.83 -0.29 9.26
CA THR A 65 -1.43 -0.70 9.08
C THR A 65 -0.87 -1.32 10.35
N ARG A 66 -1.11 -0.71 11.50
CA ARG A 66 -0.65 -1.27 12.78
C ARG A 66 -1.23 -2.65 13.03
N LYS A 67 -2.51 -2.83 12.72
CA LYS A 67 -3.17 -4.14 12.89
C LYS A 67 -2.58 -5.18 11.95
N LEU A 68 -2.33 -4.81 10.70
CA LEU A 68 -1.76 -5.75 9.73
C LEU A 68 -0.34 -6.13 10.09
N LYS A 69 0.47 -5.17 10.55
CA LYS A 69 1.85 -5.44 10.95
C LYS A 69 1.94 -6.25 12.23
N ALA A 70 0.87 -6.27 13.03
CA ALA A 70 0.80 -7.12 14.23
C ALA A 70 0.46 -8.57 13.89
N ASP A 71 -0.03 -8.84 12.69
CA ASP A 71 -0.37 -10.19 12.23
C ASP A 71 0.90 -10.87 11.69
N PRO A 72 1.34 -11.99 12.29
CA PRO A 72 2.56 -12.68 11.84
C PRO A 72 2.56 -13.06 10.37
N ARG A 73 1.38 -13.27 9.77
CA ARG A 73 1.29 -13.62 8.35
C ARG A 73 1.57 -12.45 7.44
N LEU A 74 1.35 -11.22 7.94
CA LEU A 74 1.38 -10.01 7.12
C LEU A 74 2.53 -9.07 7.47
N GLN A 75 3.20 -9.29 8.59
CA GLN A 75 4.21 -8.34 9.06
C GLN A 75 5.40 -8.15 8.12
N HIS A 76 5.65 -9.10 7.25
CA HIS A 76 6.74 -9.01 6.26
C HIS A 76 6.29 -8.37 4.94
N VAL A 77 4.98 -8.15 4.76
CA VAL A 77 4.46 -7.56 3.53
C VAL A 77 4.71 -6.04 3.54
N PRO A 78 5.38 -5.49 2.53
CA PRO A 78 5.56 -4.03 2.46
C PRO A 78 4.22 -3.32 2.38
N ILE A 79 4.03 -2.31 3.22
CA ILE A 79 2.86 -1.45 3.19
C ILE A 79 3.33 -0.05 2.83
N VAL A 80 2.84 0.47 1.71
CA VAL A 80 3.21 1.79 1.21
C VAL A 80 2.00 2.70 1.36
N ALA A 81 2.16 3.76 2.14
CA ALA A 81 1.08 4.70 2.40
C ALA A 81 0.80 5.58 1.18
N LEU A 82 -0.47 5.80 0.88
CA LEU A 82 -0.89 6.81 -0.09
C LEU A 82 -1.37 8.01 0.71
N THR A 83 -0.73 9.16 0.52
CA THR A 83 -1.02 10.37 1.28
C THR A 83 -1.28 11.55 0.36
N ALA A 84 -2.31 12.32 0.66
CA ALA A 84 -2.61 13.55 -0.08
C ALA A 84 -1.63 14.67 0.24
N PHE A 85 -0.97 14.58 1.38
CA PHE A 85 -0.07 15.63 1.83
C PHE A 85 1.26 15.05 2.25
N ALA A 86 2.30 15.35 1.49
CA ALA A 86 3.67 15.06 1.91
C ALA A 86 4.13 16.16 2.87
N MET A 87 3.25 16.57 3.79
CA MET A 87 3.51 17.65 4.70
C MET A 87 4.09 17.14 6.01
N LYS A 88 4.55 18.08 6.81
CA LYS A 88 5.19 17.78 8.07
C LYS A 88 4.37 16.80 8.91
N GLY A 89 4.94 15.69 9.19
CA GLY A 89 4.39 14.70 10.09
C GLY A 89 3.64 13.56 9.44
N ASP A 90 3.11 13.71 8.23
CA ASP A 90 2.34 12.62 7.59
C ASP A 90 3.23 11.45 7.20
N ASP A 91 4.38 11.73 6.61
CA ASP A 91 5.35 10.70 6.28
C ASP A 91 5.86 10.00 7.53
N ARG A 92 6.13 10.76 8.58
CA ARG A 92 6.59 10.21 9.84
C ARG A 92 5.51 9.37 10.52
N LYS A 93 4.27 9.84 10.50
CA LYS A 93 3.15 9.06 11.05
C LYS A 93 3.01 7.73 10.34
N ALA A 94 3.15 7.72 9.01
CA ALA A 94 3.07 6.50 8.24
C ALA A 94 4.19 5.53 8.63
N LEU A 95 5.42 6.01 8.73
CA LEU A 95 6.55 5.17 9.12
C LEU A 95 6.40 4.67 10.56
N ASP A 96 5.94 5.51 11.47
CA ASP A 96 5.72 5.13 12.86
C ASP A 96 4.63 4.06 13.00
N ALA A 97 3.66 4.04 12.09
CA ALA A 97 2.62 3.03 12.08
C ALA A 97 3.08 1.69 11.50
N GLY A 98 4.26 1.67 10.88
CA GLY A 98 4.83 0.46 10.30
C GLY A 98 4.84 0.43 8.78
N CYS A 99 4.49 1.53 8.13
CA CYS A 99 4.59 1.62 6.68
C CYS A 99 6.05 1.57 6.25
N ASP A 100 6.31 0.90 5.14
CA ASP A 100 7.66 0.76 4.60
C ASP A 100 8.05 1.95 3.72
N GLY A 101 7.08 2.77 3.34
CA GLY A 101 7.30 3.96 2.57
C GLY A 101 5.99 4.69 2.31
N TYR A 102 6.04 5.69 1.44
CA TYR A 102 4.82 6.42 1.09
C TYR A 102 4.89 6.93 -0.35
N ILE A 103 3.71 7.16 -0.93
CA ILE A 103 3.56 7.75 -2.25
C ILE A 103 2.56 8.90 -2.11
N THR A 104 2.92 10.07 -2.62
CA THR A 104 2.10 11.26 -2.51
C THR A 104 1.02 11.28 -3.59
N LYS A 105 -0.21 11.60 -3.21
CA LYS A 105 -1.29 11.83 -4.16
C LYS A 105 -1.18 13.25 -4.74
N PRO A 106 -1.67 13.50 -5.95
CA PRO A 106 -2.32 12.54 -6.83
C PRO A 106 -1.33 11.52 -7.40
N ILE A 107 -1.84 10.33 -7.67
CA ILE A 107 -1.01 9.26 -8.22
C ILE A 107 -0.51 9.68 -9.60
N ASP A 108 0.81 9.61 -9.81
CA ASP A 108 1.40 9.85 -11.12
C ASP A 108 1.43 8.51 -11.86
N THR A 109 0.56 8.37 -12.86
CA THR A 109 0.42 7.12 -13.58
C THR A 109 1.69 6.66 -14.28
N ARG A 110 2.60 7.58 -14.57
CA ARG A 110 3.86 7.25 -15.23
C ARG A 110 4.92 6.73 -14.25
N LYS A 111 4.72 6.98 -12.95
CA LYS A 111 5.70 6.64 -11.93
C LYS A 111 5.25 5.51 -11.00
N LEU A 112 3.94 5.30 -10.90
CA LEU A 112 3.39 4.37 -9.92
C LEU A 112 4.00 2.97 -10.02
N ALA A 113 4.07 2.41 -11.21
CA ALA A 113 4.60 1.05 -11.38
C ALA A 113 6.06 0.96 -10.95
N ALA A 114 6.87 1.98 -11.27
CA ALA A 114 8.28 2.00 -10.86
C ALA A 114 8.42 2.14 -9.35
N GLN A 115 7.55 2.96 -8.73
CA GLN A 115 7.56 3.13 -7.28
C GLN A 115 7.18 1.82 -6.58
N VAL A 116 6.16 1.13 -7.08
CA VAL A 116 5.75 -0.16 -6.54
C VAL A 116 6.87 -1.18 -6.72
N ALA A 117 7.48 -1.24 -7.89
CA ALA A 117 8.57 -2.18 -8.16
C ALA A 117 9.74 -1.98 -7.19
N ALA A 118 10.03 -0.72 -6.86
CA ALA A 118 11.12 -0.42 -5.92
C ALA A 118 10.84 -1.00 -4.53
N PHE A 119 9.58 -0.96 -4.07
CA PHE A 119 9.22 -1.51 -2.77
C PHE A 119 9.08 -3.03 -2.77
N LEU A 120 8.90 -3.64 -3.94
CA LEU A 120 8.83 -5.09 -4.06
C LEU A 120 10.20 -5.76 -3.97
N ARG A 121 11.27 -5.01 -4.20
CA ARG A 121 12.61 -5.57 -4.09
C ARG A 121 12.97 -5.84 -2.63
N PRO A 122 13.75 -6.89 -2.35
CA PRO A 122 14.30 -7.07 -1.00
C PRO A 122 15.08 -5.83 -0.56
N ALA A 123 15.08 -5.57 0.75
CA ALA A 123 15.74 -4.38 1.29
C ALA A 123 17.18 -4.21 0.81
N ALA A 124 17.93 -5.29 0.69
CA ALA A 124 19.31 -5.25 0.22
C ALA A 124 19.41 -4.72 -1.21
N GLU A 125 18.47 -5.09 -2.06
CA GLU A 125 18.46 -4.63 -3.45
C GLU A 125 18.01 -3.19 -3.59
N ARG A 126 17.27 -2.68 -2.61
CA ARG A 126 16.88 -1.29 -2.57
C ARG A 126 17.99 -0.38 -2.06
N GLY A 127 19.11 -0.96 -1.63
CA GLY A 127 20.22 -0.20 -1.09
C GLY A 127 20.02 0.22 0.35
N GLU A 128 19.06 -0.35 1.05
CA GLU A 128 18.80 -0.02 2.44
C GLU A 128 19.85 -0.67 3.35
N ALA A 129 20.30 0.09 4.33
CA ALA A 129 21.24 -0.44 5.31
C ALA A 129 20.55 -1.39 6.28
N HIS A 130 21.28 -2.35 6.75
CA HIS A 130 20.77 -3.35 7.68
C HIS A 130 21.55 -3.36 8.96
#